data_a7ca55e2a70cb7597ed3d2c838dc97a2
#
_entry.id   a7ca55e2a70cb7597ed3d2c838dc97a2
#
_cell.length_a   1.000
_cell.length_b   1.000
_cell.length_c   1.000
_cell.angle_alpha   90.00
_cell.angle_beta   90.00
_cell.angle_gamma   90.00
#
_symmetry.space_group_name_H-M   'P 1'
#
loop_
_entity.id
_entity.type
_entity.pdbx_description
1 polymer ?
#
loop_
_entity_poly.entity_id
_entity_poly.type
_entity_poly.pdbx_seq_one_letter_code
_entity_poly.pdbx_strand_id
1 'polypeptide(L)'
;MSTPAEQLAASDTAPDVAAIDAIFRSQQATALQWRRSTPAERIERIKKLVALVQDNTDRIYAAAHADFRKPESEVDISEIMPVLAEARKNIKKLKKWMKPKRVMPTSTTFGTKAWIQYEPRGVSLIISPWNYPLNLSFMPLVSALGAGCPAIIKPSEMTPHMSALMKELIESAFDPSEVAVIEGDVRASQALLSLPFDHIFFTGSPTVGKIVMKAAAEHLTSVTLELGGKSPVIVGLPFPH
;
A
#
# COMPACT_ATOMS: atom_id res chain seq x y z
N MET A 1 -9.07 10.11 33.69
CA MET A 1 -7.93 10.00 32.76
C MET A 1 -7.57 8.51 32.70
N SER A 2 -8.02 7.81 31.67
CA SER A 2 -7.70 6.40 31.44
C SER A 2 -6.21 6.26 31.11
N THR A 3 -5.59 5.24 31.63
CA THR A 3 -4.16 4.97 31.39
C THR A 3 -3.91 4.55 29.96
N PRO A 4 -2.69 4.77 29.38
CA PRO A 4 -2.37 4.29 28.04
C PRO A 4 -2.56 2.79 27.82
N ALA A 5 -2.52 1.99 28.89
CA ALA A 5 -2.80 0.54 28.86
C ALA A 5 -4.29 0.22 28.65
N GLU A 6 -5.21 1.08 29.10
CA GLU A 6 -6.64 0.90 28.87
C GLU A 6 -7.09 1.32 27.47
N GLN A 7 -6.32 2.17 26.79
CA GLN A 7 -6.54 2.55 25.39
C GLN A 7 -5.98 1.51 24.40
N LEU A 8 -5.04 0.66 24.81
CA LEU A 8 -4.54 -0.49 24.04
C LEU A 8 -5.49 -1.70 24.07
N ALA A 9 -6.55 -1.67 24.85
CA ALA A 9 -7.63 -2.65 24.83
C ALA A 9 -8.63 -2.43 23.66
N ALA A 10 -8.22 -1.71 22.63
CA ALA A 10 -9.03 -1.47 21.45
C ALA A 10 -9.09 -2.73 20.57
N SER A 11 -10.29 -3.27 20.49
CA SER A 11 -10.79 -4.39 19.70
C SER A 11 -10.25 -5.79 20.03
N ASP A 12 -10.77 -6.36 21.08
CA ASP A 12 -10.75 -7.82 21.34
C ASP A 12 -11.69 -8.59 20.35
N THR A 13 -12.15 -7.90 19.32
CA THR A 13 -12.95 -8.52 18.25
C THR A 13 -12.03 -9.23 17.29
N ALA A 14 -12.19 -10.54 17.15
CA ALA A 14 -11.55 -11.33 16.12
C ALA A 14 -11.83 -10.71 14.74
N PRO A 15 -10.86 -10.73 13.81
CA PRO A 15 -11.08 -10.19 12.47
C PRO A 15 -12.25 -10.92 11.82
N ASP A 16 -13.14 -10.18 11.15
CA ASP A 16 -14.19 -10.78 10.34
C ASP A 16 -13.58 -11.39 9.07
N VAL A 17 -13.17 -12.66 9.21
CA VAL A 17 -12.54 -13.42 8.11
C VAL A 17 -13.47 -13.55 6.91
N ALA A 18 -14.79 -13.63 7.15
CA ALA A 18 -15.77 -13.74 6.06
C ALA A 18 -15.88 -12.45 5.27
N ALA A 19 -15.85 -11.29 5.95
CA ALA A 19 -15.81 -9.99 5.29
C ALA A 19 -14.50 -9.79 4.50
N ILE A 20 -13.37 -10.19 5.05
CA ILE A 20 -12.06 -10.14 4.37
C ILE A 20 -12.09 -10.99 3.09
N ASP A 21 -12.58 -12.22 3.15
CA ASP A 21 -12.70 -13.11 1.99
C ASP A 21 -13.66 -12.53 0.94
N ALA A 22 -14.80 -11.97 1.36
CA ALA A 22 -15.76 -11.34 0.44
C ALA A 22 -15.15 -10.14 -0.31
N ILE A 23 -14.40 -9.27 0.38
CA ILE A 23 -13.67 -8.16 -0.24
C ILE A 23 -12.65 -8.69 -1.24
N PHE A 24 -11.82 -9.66 -0.83
CA PHE A 24 -10.80 -10.24 -1.70
C PHE A 24 -11.42 -10.83 -2.99
N ARG A 25 -12.52 -11.60 -2.88
CA ARG A 25 -13.21 -12.15 -4.06
C ARG A 25 -13.78 -11.07 -4.97
N SER A 26 -14.34 -10.00 -4.41
CA SER A 26 -14.82 -8.86 -5.20
C SER A 26 -13.67 -8.19 -5.95
N GLN A 27 -12.50 -8.06 -5.33
CA GLN A 27 -11.29 -7.52 -5.96
C GLN A 27 -10.74 -8.43 -7.06
N GLN A 28 -10.87 -9.75 -6.94
CA GLN A 28 -10.50 -10.66 -8.04
C GLN A 28 -11.33 -10.40 -9.31
N ALA A 29 -12.63 -10.17 -9.17
CA ALA A 29 -13.49 -9.82 -10.30
C ALA A 29 -13.08 -8.46 -10.92
N THR A 30 -12.82 -7.46 -10.08
CA THR A 30 -12.32 -6.14 -10.50
C THR A 30 -10.96 -6.24 -11.19
N ALA A 31 -10.05 -7.07 -10.69
CA ALA A 31 -8.73 -7.28 -11.30
C ALA A 31 -8.84 -7.78 -12.74
N LEU A 32 -9.77 -8.71 -13.01
CA LEU A 32 -10.03 -9.18 -14.38
C LEU A 32 -10.52 -8.06 -15.30
N GLN A 33 -11.39 -7.17 -14.81
CA GLN A 33 -11.86 -6.00 -15.56
C GLN A 33 -10.71 -5.01 -15.79
N TRP A 34 -9.91 -4.73 -14.76
CA TRP A 34 -8.84 -3.74 -14.82
C TRP A 34 -7.65 -4.16 -15.70
N ARG A 35 -7.52 -5.42 -16.05
CA ARG A 35 -6.54 -5.88 -17.06
C ARG A 35 -6.64 -5.12 -18.38
N ARG A 36 -7.86 -4.68 -18.74
CA ARG A 36 -8.14 -3.94 -19.96
C ARG A 36 -8.19 -2.43 -19.76
N SER A 37 -7.93 -1.94 -18.55
CA SER A 37 -7.99 -0.51 -18.24
C SER A 37 -6.98 0.29 -19.05
N THR A 38 -7.45 1.43 -19.55
CA THR A 38 -6.64 2.38 -20.30
C THR A 38 -5.73 3.21 -19.39
N PRO A 39 -4.68 3.87 -19.91
CA PRO A 39 -3.90 4.81 -19.13
C PRO A 39 -4.73 5.93 -18.49
N ALA A 40 -5.79 6.39 -19.17
CA ALA A 40 -6.66 7.46 -18.67
C ALA A 40 -7.42 7.01 -17.40
N GLU A 41 -8.03 5.82 -17.44
CA GLU A 41 -8.76 5.28 -16.29
C GLU A 41 -7.86 5.07 -15.07
N ARG A 42 -6.62 4.58 -15.28
CA ARG A 42 -5.65 4.41 -14.20
C ARG A 42 -5.20 5.76 -13.62
N ILE A 43 -4.99 6.76 -14.46
CA ILE A 43 -4.65 8.12 -14.04
C ILE A 43 -5.78 8.73 -13.21
N GLU A 44 -7.03 8.54 -13.58
CA GLU A 44 -8.16 9.06 -12.80
C GLU A 44 -8.24 8.43 -11.40
N ARG A 45 -7.94 7.13 -11.26
CA ARG A 45 -7.85 6.49 -9.93
C ARG A 45 -6.72 7.09 -9.08
N ILE A 46 -5.55 7.35 -9.69
CA ILE A 46 -4.44 8.01 -8.98
C ILE A 46 -4.84 9.44 -8.58
N LYS A 47 -5.53 10.18 -9.43
CA LYS A 47 -6.00 11.54 -9.11
C LYS A 47 -7.01 11.56 -7.96
N LYS A 48 -7.90 10.56 -7.87
CA LYS A 48 -8.79 10.41 -6.70
C LYS A 48 -7.98 10.32 -5.41
N LEU A 49 -6.95 9.47 -5.37
CA LEU A 49 -6.07 9.35 -4.21
C LEU A 49 -5.32 10.65 -3.90
N VAL A 50 -4.85 11.38 -4.92
CA VAL A 50 -4.21 12.70 -4.76
C VAL A 50 -5.17 13.68 -4.11
N ALA A 51 -6.41 13.77 -4.59
CA ALA A 51 -7.44 14.65 -4.03
C ALA A 51 -7.72 14.29 -2.56
N LEU A 52 -7.87 13.00 -2.21
CA LEU A 52 -8.05 12.58 -0.83
C LEU A 52 -6.95 13.10 0.10
N VAL A 53 -5.69 13.02 -0.32
CA VAL A 53 -4.56 13.48 0.48
C VAL A 53 -4.55 15.01 0.59
N GLN A 54 -4.77 15.72 -0.52
CA GLN A 54 -4.72 17.19 -0.55
C GLN A 54 -5.89 17.84 0.19
N ASP A 55 -7.10 17.30 0.02
CA ASP A 55 -8.31 17.88 0.61
C ASP A 55 -8.43 17.55 2.12
N ASN A 56 -7.62 16.63 2.64
CA ASN A 56 -7.65 16.20 4.04
C ASN A 56 -6.33 16.45 4.79
N THR A 57 -5.50 17.37 4.31
CA THR A 57 -4.18 17.65 4.90
C THR A 57 -4.25 17.94 6.40
N ASP A 58 -5.18 18.80 6.85
CA ASP A 58 -5.35 19.13 8.26
C ASP A 58 -5.74 17.91 9.12
N ARG A 59 -6.55 17.01 8.57
CA ARG A 59 -6.94 15.76 9.24
C ARG A 59 -5.76 14.80 9.35
N ILE A 60 -4.89 14.76 8.34
CA ILE A 60 -3.65 13.98 8.34
C ILE A 60 -2.70 14.51 9.41
N TYR A 61 -2.55 15.83 9.55
CA TYR A 61 -1.77 16.44 10.62
C TYR A 61 -2.32 16.07 11.99
N ALA A 62 -3.63 16.19 12.17
CA ALA A 62 -4.29 15.86 13.44
C ALA A 62 -4.08 14.38 13.81
N ALA A 63 -4.25 13.44 12.89
CA ALA A 63 -4.03 12.01 13.12
C ALA A 63 -2.56 11.69 13.42
N ALA A 64 -1.61 12.25 12.67
CA ALA A 64 -0.18 12.08 12.92
C ALA A 64 0.25 12.68 14.26
N HIS A 65 -0.31 13.80 14.65
CA HIS A 65 -0.07 14.39 15.97
C HIS A 65 -0.64 13.50 17.10
N ALA A 66 -1.83 12.95 16.91
CA ALA A 66 -2.46 12.06 17.90
C ALA A 66 -1.65 10.77 18.13
N ASP A 67 -1.13 10.16 17.07
CA ASP A 67 -0.34 8.92 17.14
C ASP A 67 1.12 9.16 17.60
N PHE A 68 1.77 10.24 17.14
CA PHE A 68 3.22 10.44 17.30
C PHE A 68 3.63 11.79 17.85
N ARG A 69 2.73 12.77 17.91
CA ARG A 69 3.05 14.20 18.13
C ARG A 69 3.98 14.75 17.04
N LYS A 70 3.94 14.21 15.82
CA LYS A 70 4.70 14.74 14.69
C LYS A 70 4.27 16.18 14.39
N PRO A 71 5.21 17.12 14.20
CA PRO A 71 4.88 18.47 13.73
C PRO A 71 4.45 18.42 12.24
N GLU A 72 3.61 19.36 11.83
CA GLU A 72 3.06 19.44 10.47
C GLU A 72 4.15 19.42 9.39
N SER A 73 5.25 20.15 9.60
CA SER A 73 6.39 20.18 8.66
C SER A 73 7.05 18.81 8.45
N GLU A 74 7.08 17.96 9.49
CA GLU A 74 7.59 16.59 9.36
C GLU A 74 6.59 15.73 8.58
N VAL A 75 5.28 15.89 8.87
CA VAL A 75 4.22 15.16 8.16
C VAL A 75 4.23 15.52 6.67
N ASP A 76 4.40 16.80 6.32
CA ASP A 76 4.53 17.23 4.93
C ASP A 76 5.67 16.52 4.22
N ILE A 77 6.87 16.58 4.78
CA ILE A 77 8.08 16.08 4.12
C ILE A 77 8.12 14.55 4.07
N SER A 78 7.63 13.88 5.12
CA SER A 78 7.81 12.43 5.28
C SER A 78 6.59 11.60 4.89
N GLU A 79 5.39 12.17 4.90
CA GLU A 79 4.14 11.45 4.65
C GLU A 79 3.44 11.94 3.38
N ILE A 80 3.17 13.26 3.24
CA ILE A 80 2.35 13.80 2.17
C ILE A 80 3.14 13.96 0.87
N MET A 81 4.27 14.68 0.92
CA MET A 81 5.05 15.00 -0.27
C MET A 81 5.54 13.76 -1.05
N PRO A 82 6.02 12.68 -0.41
CA PRO A 82 6.42 11.47 -1.13
C PRO A 82 5.27 10.83 -1.91
N VAL A 83 4.08 10.73 -1.31
CA VAL A 83 2.88 10.19 -1.99
C VAL A 83 2.51 11.03 -3.20
N LEU A 84 2.45 12.36 -3.04
CA LEU A 84 2.13 13.28 -4.14
C LEU A 84 3.20 13.28 -5.24
N ALA A 85 4.48 13.14 -4.87
CA ALA A 85 5.58 13.05 -5.84
C ALA A 85 5.51 11.77 -6.67
N GLU A 86 5.26 10.62 -6.02
CA GLU A 86 5.10 9.34 -6.73
C GLU A 86 3.85 9.35 -7.62
N ALA A 87 2.73 9.92 -7.14
CA ALA A 87 1.53 10.08 -7.94
C ALA A 87 1.78 10.93 -9.21
N ARG A 88 2.42 12.10 -9.06
CA ARG A 88 2.80 12.96 -10.20
C ARG A 88 3.69 12.24 -11.21
N LYS A 89 4.65 11.46 -10.73
CA LYS A 89 5.56 10.66 -11.58
C LYS A 89 4.78 9.60 -12.35
N ASN A 90 3.87 8.86 -11.67
CA ASN A 90 3.03 7.86 -12.30
C ASN A 90 2.13 8.50 -13.36
N ILE A 91 1.38 9.54 -13.05
CA ILE A 91 0.51 10.27 -13.99
C ILE A 91 1.29 10.70 -15.24
N LYS A 92 2.49 11.26 -15.06
CA LYS A 92 3.34 11.74 -16.17
C LYS A 92 3.88 10.59 -17.04
N LYS A 93 4.19 9.44 -16.45
CA LYS A 93 4.94 8.36 -17.12
C LYS A 93 4.07 7.19 -17.59
N LEU A 94 2.87 7.01 -17.01
CA LEU A 94 2.05 5.82 -17.17
C LEU A 94 1.75 5.48 -18.62
N LYS A 95 1.35 6.47 -19.42
CA LYS A 95 1.09 6.29 -20.88
C LYS A 95 2.32 5.72 -21.62
N LYS A 96 3.52 6.12 -21.20
CA LYS A 96 4.78 5.59 -21.78
C LYS A 96 5.06 4.17 -21.28
N TRP A 97 4.84 3.91 -20.00
CA TRP A 97 5.11 2.60 -19.41
C TRP A 97 4.19 1.50 -19.96
N MET A 98 2.93 1.83 -20.24
CA MET A 98 1.95 0.89 -20.79
C MET A 98 2.12 0.60 -22.28
N LYS A 99 3.00 1.33 -23.00
CA LYS A 99 3.25 1.05 -24.42
C LYS A 99 4.04 -0.26 -24.58
N PRO A 100 3.60 -1.17 -25.48
CA PRO A 100 4.42 -2.32 -25.85
C PRO A 100 5.79 -1.89 -26.37
N LYS A 101 6.84 -2.57 -25.91
CA LYS A 101 8.22 -2.33 -26.35
C LYS A 101 8.59 -3.39 -27.39
N ARG A 102 8.82 -2.95 -28.64
CA ARG A 102 9.30 -3.86 -29.68
C ARG A 102 10.68 -4.38 -29.32
N VAL A 103 10.90 -5.68 -29.50
CA VAL A 103 12.19 -6.34 -29.35
C VAL A 103 12.61 -6.98 -30.70
N MET A 104 13.92 -7.06 -30.90
CA MET A 104 14.43 -7.69 -32.10
C MET A 104 14.25 -9.21 -32.02
N PRO A 105 13.74 -9.85 -33.09
CA PRO A 105 13.69 -11.31 -33.16
C PRO A 105 15.09 -11.90 -33.09
N THR A 106 15.21 -13.09 -32.51
CA THR A 106 16.45 -13.89 -32.58
C THR A 106 16.56 -14.63 -33.92
N SER A 107 17.68 -15.29 -34.16
CA SER A 107 17.83 -16.11 -35.36
C SER A 107 16.76 -17.20 -35.48
N THR A 108 16.31 -17.77 -34.36
CA THR A 108 15.27 -18.80 -34.31
C THR A 108 13.86 -18.27 -34.52
N THR A 109 13.65 -16.97 -34.34
CA THR A 109 12.36 -16.28 -34.51
C THR A 109 12.38 -15.29 -35.66
N PHE A 110 13.34 -15.43 -36.60
CA PHE A 110 13.46 -14.57 -37.79
C PHE A 110 12.16 -14.54 -38.61
N GLY A 111 11.74 -13.36 -39.01
CA GLY A 111 10.48 -13.15 -39.75
C GLY A 111 9.26 -12.91 -38.88
N THR A 112 9.37 -13.03 -37.50
CA THR A 112 8.27 -12.74 -36.58
C THR A 112 8.34 -11.30 -36.06
N LYS A 113 7.24 -10.85 -35.47
CA LYS A 113 7.19 -9.60 -34.69
C LYS A 113 7.12 -9.96 -33.19
N ALA A 114 8.04 -9.42 -32.38
CA ALA A 114 8.09 -9.65 -30.95
C ALA A 114 8.05 -8.33 -30.18
N TRP A 115 7.39 -8.33 -29.05
CA TRP A 115 7.32 -7.18 -28.14
C TRP A 115 7.16 -7.63 -26.68
N ILE A 116 7.55 -6.75 -25.76
CA ILE A 116 7.31 -6.89 -24.32
C ILE A 116 6.13 -5.99 -23.97
N GLN A 117 5.11 -6.55 -23.35
CA GLN A 117 3.96 -5.84 -22.83
C GLN A 117 3.85 -6.07 -21.33
N TYR A 118 3.65 -4.97 -20.56
CA TYR A 118 3.42 -5.05 -19.13
C TYR A 118 1.92 -5.15 -18.88
N GLU A 119 1.53 -6.12 -18.07
CA GLU A 119 0.14 -6.36 -17.70
C GLU A 119 -0.06 -6.28 -16.18
N PRO A 120 -1.27 -5.93 -15.69
CA PRO A 120 -1.60 -6.01 -14.29
C PRO A 120 -1.41 -7.42 -13.74
N ARG A 121 -0.85 -7.54 -12.55
CA ARG A 121 -0.68 -8.84 -11.91
C ARG A 121 -2.01 -9.41 -11.41
N GLY A 122 -2.85 -8.58 -10.79
CA GLY A 122 -4.09 -8.95 -10.15
C GLY A 122 -4.27 -8.20 -8.84
N VAL A 123 -4.77 -8.86 -7.80
CA VAL A 123 -5.03 -8.25 -6.49
C VAL A 123 -3.74 -8.13 -5.69
N SER A 124 -3.49 -6.94 -5.13
CA SER A 124 -2.30 -6.64 -4.33
C SER A 124 -2.66 -6.52 -2.84
N LEU A 125 -1.82 -7.06 -1.97
CA LEU A 125 -1.85 -6.80 -0.53
C LEU A 125 -0.71 -5.84 -0.16
N ILE A 126 -1.01 -4.77 0.56
CA ILE A 126 -0.03 -3.80 1.07
C ILE A 126 -0.07 -3.87 2.59
N ILE A 127 1.02 -4.32 3.21
CA ILE A 127 1.17 -4.35 4.68
C ILE A 127 2.21 -3.29 5.06
N SER A 128 1.77 -2.28 5.79
CA SER A 128 2.58 -1.11 6.13
C SER A 128 2.90 -1.01 7.63
N PRO A 129 4.06 -0.45 7.99
CA PRO A 129 4.50 -0.27 9.36
C PRO A 129 3.93 1.01 9.97
N TRP A 130 4.30 1.25 11.23
CA TRP A 130 3.81 2.37 12.03
C TRP A 130 4.58 3.68 11.83
N ASN A 131 5.84 3.66 11.42
CA ASN A 131 6.72 4.85 11.45
C ASN A 131 6.37 5.94 10.44
N TYR A 132 5.91 5.58 9.25
CA TYR A 132 5.39 6.48 8.21
C TYR A 132 4.11 5.86 7.62
N PRO A 133 3.02 5.82 8.39
CA PRO A 133 1.85 5.01 8.05
C PRO A 133 1.14 5.44 6.77
N LEU A 134 0.99 6.75 6.52
CA LEU A 134 0.35 7.24 5.30
C LEU A 134 1.23 6.96 4.07
N ASN A 135 2.49 7.38 4.14
CA ASN A 135 3.44 7.24 3.04
C ASN A 135 3.62 5.78 2.63
N LEU A 136 3.93 4.92 3.60
CA LEU A 136 4.23 3.50 3.33
C LEU A 136 2.98 2.66 3.01
N SER A 137 1.78 3.24 3.13
CA SER A 137 0.53 2.67 2.64
C SER A 137 0.17 3.21 1.25
N PHE A 138 0.17 4.53 1.08
CA PHE A 138 -0.36 5.17 -0.12
C PHE A 138 0.63 5.25 -1.28
N MET A 139 1.94 5.29 -1.03
CA MET A 139 2.92 5.25 -2.12
C MET A 139 2.90 3.90 -2.87
N PRO A 140 2.88 2.73 -2.20
CA PRO A 140 2.62 1.46 -2.89
C PRO A 140 1.24 1.39 -3.55
N LEU A 141 0.20 2.00 -2.94
CA LEU A 141 -1.13 2.06 -3.54
C LEU A 141 -1.12 2.85 -4.86
N VAL A 142 -0.42 4.00 -4.93
CA VAL A 142 -0.23 4.74 -6.20
C VAL A 142 0.34 3.82 -7.28
N SER A 143 1.32 3.00 -6.92
CA SER A 143 1.96 2.06 -7.84
C SER A 143 1.00 0.93 -8.26
N ALA A 144 0.20 0.39 -7.33
CA ALA A 144 -0.81 -0.62 -7.62
C ALA A 144 -1.90 -0.09 -8.56
N LEU A 145 -2.45 1.11 -8.29
CA LEU A 145 -3.43 1.78 -9.15
C LEU A 145 -2.86 2.06 -10.55
N GLY A 146 -1.60 2.52 -10.61
CA GLY A 146 -0.88 2.71 -11.87
C GLY A 146 -0.66 1.42 -12.64
N ALA A 147 -0.39 0.32 -11.95
CA ALA A 147 -0.28 -1.00 -12.56
C ALA A 147 -1.64 -1.57 -13.00
N GLY A 148 -2.76 -1.02 -12.52
CA GLY A 148 -4.10 -1.52 -12.79
C GLY A 148 -4.48 -2.70 -11.89
N CYS A 149 -4.00 -2.68 -10.65
CA CYS A 149 -4.22 -3.70 -9.65
C CYS A 149 -5.11 -3.15 -8.52
N PRO A 150 -6.26 -3.75 -8.21
CA PRO A 150 -6.98 -3.48 -6.98
C PRO A 150 -6.10 -3.85 -5.77
N ALA A 151 -6.36 -3.24 -4.62
CA ALA A 151 -5.49 -3.44 -3.47
C ALA A 151 -6.25 -3.50 -2.14
N ILE A 152 -5.77 -4.35 -1.23
CA ILE A 152 -6.11 -4.32 0.19
C ILE A 152 -4.90 -3.75 0.94
N ILE A 153 -5.15 -2.75 1.78
CA ILE A 153 -4.15 -2.16 2.69
C ILE A 153 -4.41 -2.69 4.09
N LYS A 154 -3.38 -3.20 4.73
CA LYS A 154 -3.36 -3.52 6.16
C LYS A 154 -2.39 -2.56 6.84
N PRO A 155 -2.87 -1.46 7.42
CA PRO A 155 -2.02 -0.54 8.18
C PRO A 155 -1.62 -1.13 9.54
N SER A 156 -0.68 -0.48 10.21
CA SER A 156 -0.28 -0.92 11.55
C SER A 156 -1.32 -0.57 12.62
N GLU A 157 -1.56 -1.49 13.52
CA GLU A 157 -2.38 -1.30 14.72
C GLU A 157 -1.75 -0.33 15.73
N MET A 158 -0.46 -0.03 15.57
CA MET A 158 0.26 0.91 16.45
C MET A 158 -0.02 2.38 16.13
N THR A 159 -0.73 2.67 15.04
CA THR A 159 -1.12 4.01 14.60
C THR A 159 -2.62 4.09 14.35
N PRO A 160 -3.42 3.94 15.42
CA PRO A 160 -4.88 3.77 15.27
C PRO A 160 -5.57 4.99 14.66
N HIS A 161 -5.14 6.22 14.96
CA HIS A 161 -5.77 7.43 14.42
C HIS A 161 -5.49 7.57 12.92
N MET A 162 -4.25 7.34 12.49
CA MET A 162 -3.91 7.38 11.07
C MET A 162 -4.55 6.22 10.30
N SER A 163 -4.60 5.03 10.89
CA SER A 163 -5.22 3.84 10.28
C SER A 163 -6.72 4.05 10.04
N ALA A 164 -7.44 4.54 11.06
CA ALA A 164 -8.86 4.87 10.96
C ALA A 164 -9.11 5.99 9.91
N LEU A 165 -8.28 7.02 9.90
CA LEU A 165 -8.39 8.08 8.90
C LEU A 165 -8.18 7.54 7.48
N MET A 166 -7.13 6.74 7.25
CA MET A 166 -6.88 6.14 5.93
C MET A 166 -8.06 5.29 5.47
N LYS A 167 -8.66 4.51 6.37
CA LYS A 167 -9.85 3.72 6.08
C LYS A 167 -11.01 4.60 5.64
N GLU A 168 -11.36 5.60 6.43
CA GLU A 168 -12.44 6.55 6.12
C GLU A 168 -12.22 7.23 4.78
N LEU A 169 -11.01 7.71 4.51
CA LEU A 169 -10.67 8.38 3.26
C LEU A 169 -10.82 7.44 2.06
N ILE A 170 -10.31 6.23 2.15
CA ILE A 170 -10.43 5.25 1.06
C ILE A 170 -11.88 4.87 0.81
N GLU A 171 -12.65 4.58 1.86
CA GLU A 171 -14.08 4.23 1.75
C GLU A 171 -14.94 5.37 1.18
N SER A 172 -14.50 6.64 1.33
CA SER A 172 -15.21 7.80 0.77
C SER A 172 -15.07 7.94 -0.76
N ALA A 173 -14.06 7.32 -1.38
CA ALA A 173 -13.73 7.54 -2.79
C ALA A 173 -13.63 6.26 -3.64
N PHE A 174 -13.37 5.12 -3.01
CA PHE A 174 -13.20 3.85 -3.70
C PHE A 174 -14.23 2.82 -3.20
N ASP A 175 -14.74 2.04 -4.14
CA ASP A 175 -15.49 0.83 -3.77
C ASP A 175 -14.53 -0.20 -3.14
N PRO A 176 -14.95 -0.97 -2.11
CA PRO A 176 -14.10 -2.00 -1.52
C PRO A 176 -13.56 -3.02 -2.52
N SER A 177 -14.24 -3.24 -3.64
CA SER A 177 -13.74 -4.06 -4.74
C SER A 177 -12.59 -3.42 -5.52
N GLU A 178 -12.34 -2.13 -5.36
CA GLU A 178 -11.23 -1.41 -5.98
C GLU A 178 -10.05 -1.27 -4.99
N VAL A 179 -10.33 -0.64 -3.83
CA VAL A 179 -9.36 -0.45 -2.74
C VAL A 179 -10.07 -0.60 -1.40
N ALA A 180 -9.51 -1.39 -0.51
CA ALA A 180 -10.02 -1.57 0.84
C ALA A 180 -8.91 -1.38 1.88
N VAL A 181 -9.28 -0.93 3.08
CA VAL A 181 -8.40 -0.86 4.25
C VAL A 181 -8.94 -1.81 5.31
N ILE A 182 -8.13 -2.76 5.72
CA ILE A 182 -8.46 -3.75 6.76
C ILE A 182 -7.61 -3.42 7.99
N GLU A 183 -8.25 -2.87 9.00
CA GLU A 183 -7.64 -2.65 10.30
C GLU A 183 -7.58 -3.96 11.12
N GLY A 184 -6.75 -3.98 12.11
CA GLY A 184 -6.61 -5.09 13.04
C GLY A 184 -5.16 -5.45 13.33
N ASP A 185 -4.99 -6.40 14.23
CA ASP A 185 -3.71 -6.89 14.74
C ASP A 185 -3.09 -7.99 13.85
N VAL A 186 -2.20 -8.78 14.44
CA VAL A 186 -1.54 -9.92 13.79
C VAL A 186 -2.54 -10.95 13.24
N ARG A 187 -3.72 -11.11 13.86
CA ARG A 187 -4.76 -12.05 13.41
C ARG A 187 -5.34 -11.63 12.05
N ALA A 188 -5.58 -10.32 11.87
CA ALA A 188 -6.01 -9.79 10.57
C ALA A 188 -4.92 -9.97 9.50
N SER A 189 -3.66 -9.75 9.85
CA SER A 189 -2.53 -10.01 8.95
C SER A 189 -2.44 -11.47 8.54
N GLN A 190 -2.64 -12.41 9.48
CA GLN A 190 -2.64 -13.86 9.21
C GLN A 190 -3.81 -14.27 8.29
N ALA A 191 -5.00 -13.72 8.55
CA ALA A 191 -6.17 -13.96 7.70
C ALA A 191 -5.93 -13.47 6.26
N LEU A 192 -5.36 -12.28 6.09
CA LEU A 192 -5.00 -11.76 4.78
C LEU A 192 -3.90 -12.60 4.11
N LEU A 193 -2.86 -12.99 4.83
CA LEU A 193 -1.76 -13.80 4.29
C LEU A 193 -2.16 -15.23 3.91
N SER A 194 -3.30 -15.73 4.38
CA SER A 194 -3.86 -17.01 3.95
C SER A 194 -4.56 -16.96 2.59
N LEU A 195 -4.80 -15.76 2.04
CA LEU A 195 -5.47 -15.59 0.76
C LEU A 195 -4.47 -15.58 -0.41
N PRO A 196 -4.87 -16.10 -1.58
CA PRO A 196 -3.98 -16.20 -2.76
C PRO A 196 -3.87 -14.86 -3.51
N PHE A 197 -3.25 -13.85 -2.90
CA PHE A 197 -2.95 -12.59 -3.56
C PHE A 197 -1.99 -12.81 -4.74
N ASP A 198 -2.05 -11.95 -5.75
CA ASP A 198 -1.14 -11.97 -6.89
C ASP A 198 0.19 -11.25 -6.58
N HIS A 199 0.17 -10.30 -5.63
CA HIS A 199 1.36 -9.60 -5.14
C HIS A 199 1.18 -9.15 -3.70
N ILE A 200 2.26 -9.26 -2.89
CA ILE A 200 2.32 -8.71 -1.54
C ILE A 200 3.46 -7.70 -1.48
N PHE A 201 3.13 -6.47 -1.08
CA PHE A 201 4.10 -5.43 -0.75
C PHE A 201 4.13 -5.28 0.77
N PHE A 202 5.27 -5.56 1.36
CA PHE A 202 5.47 -5.52 2.81
C PHE A 202 6.60 -4.57 3.16
N THR A 203 6.35 -3.68 4.11
CA THR A 203 7.39 -2.85 4.73
C THR A 203 7.44 -3.14 6.23
N GLY A 204 8.62 -3.49 6.74
CA GLY A 204 8.78 -3.81 8.17
C GLY A 204 10.08 -4.52 8.52
N SER A 205 10.06 -5.32 9.59
CA SER A 205 11.26 -6.02 10.04
C SER A 205 11.62 -7.23 9.18
N PRO A 206 12.92 -7.59 9.07
CA PRO A 206 13.35 -8.81 8.38
C PRO A 206 12.72 -10.08 8.94
N THR A 207 12.43 -10.12 10.24
CA THR A 207 11.78 -11.27 10.89
C THR A 207 10.36 -11.46 10.37
N VAL A 208 9.56 -10.40 10.32
CA VAL A 208 8.19 -10.47 9.79
C VAL A 208 8.21 -10.66 8.27
N GLY A 209 9.16 -10.04 7.55
CA GLY A 209 9.33 -10.24 6.12
C GLY A 209 9.54 -11.72 5.73
N LYS A 210 10.28 -12.49 6.54
CA LYS A 210 10.41 -13.95 6.35
C LYS A 210 9.08 -14.69 6.52
N ILE A 211 8.26 -14.27 7.48
CA ILE A 211 6.92 -14.85 7.68
C ILE A 211 6.03 -14.57 6.48
N VAL A 212 6.02 -13.32 6.00
CA VAL A 212 5.27 -12.91 4.80
C VAL A 212 5.71 -13.70 3.58
N MET A 213 7.02 -13.83 3.36
CA MET A 213 7.59 -14.57 2.25
C MET A 213 7.22 -16.07 2.30
N LYS A 214 7.23 -16.66 3.51
CA LYS A 214 6.81 -18.06 3.70
C LYS A 214 5.34 -18.26 3.39
N ALA A 215 4.45 -17.38 3.86
CA ALA A 215 3.03 -17.43 3.56
C ALA A 215 2.76 -17.25 2.05
N ALA A 216 3.44 -16.31 1.41
CA ALA A 216 3.33 -16.06 -0.02
C ALA A 216 3.74 -17.28 -0.87
N ALA A 217 4.69 -18.10 -0.40
CA ALA A 217 5.16 -19.29 -1.11
C ALA A 217 4.08 -20.36 -1.25
N GLU A 218 3.12 -20.45 -0.34
CA GLU A 218 2.01 -21.42 -0.41
C GLU A 218 1.13 -21.21 -1.67
N HIS A 219 1.10 -19.98 -2.18
CA HIS A 219 0.31 -19.59 -3.36
C HIS A 219 1.17 -19.15 -4.56
N LEU A 220 2.50 -19.29 -4.46
CA LEU A 220 3.45 -18.76 -5.43
C LEU A 220 3.28 -17.23 -5.66
N THR A 221 2.81 -16.52 -4.65
CA THR A 221 2.59 -15.08 -4.68
C THR A 221 3.92 -14.35 -4.75
N SER A 222 4.05 -13.40 -5.67
CA SER A 222 5.24 -12.56 -5.73
C SER A 222 5.27 -11.57 -4.56
N VAL A 223 6.47 -11.29 -4.02
CA VAL A 223 6.64 -10.37 -2.90
C VAL A 223 7.60 -9.24 -3.24
N THR A 224 7.33 -8.04 -2.69
CA THR A 224 8.29 -6.96 -2.53
C THR A 224 8.45 -6.72 -1.04
N LEU A 225 9.68 -6.83 -0.54
CA LEU A 225 10.00 -6.67 0.88
C LEU A 225 10.88 -5.44 1.05
N GLU A 226 10.34 -4.41 1.70
CA GLU A 226 11.10 -3.23 2.14
C GLU A 226 11.44 -3.40 3.61
N LEU A 227 12.71 -3.65 3.89
CA LEU A 227 13.17 -4.09 5.20
C LEU A 227 14.14 -3.06 5.82
N GLY A 228 14.34 -3.19 7.13
CA GLY A 228 15.27 -2.35 7.85
C GLY A 228 16.73 -2.57 7.43
N GLY A 229 17.55 -1.55 7.64
CA GLY A 229 18.99 -1.54 7.39
C GLY A 229 19.81 -1.46 8.69
N LYS A 230 21.13 -1.35 8.54
CA LYS A 230 22.10 -1.22 9.65
C LYS A 230 22.73 0.18 9.63
N SER A 231 21.89 1.22 9.68
CA SER A 231 22.38 2.61 9.75
C SER A 231 22.81 2.93 11.17
N PRO A 232 24.12 3.04 11.49
CA PRO A 232 24.58 3.35 12.83
C PRO A 232 24.29 4.82 13.16
N VAL A 233 23.85 5.07 14.39
CA VAL A 233 23.71 6.41 14.96
C VAL A 233 24.74 6.57 16.07
N ILE A 234 25.61 7.59 15.95
CA ILE A 234 26.60 7.93 16.97
C ILE A 234 26.14 9.25 17.63
N VAL A 235 25.82 9.16 18.92
CA VAL A 235 25.49 10.32 19.72
C VAL A 235 26.69 10.72 20.54
N GLY A 236 27.30 11.88 20.22
CA GLY A 236 28.39 12.46 21.00
C GLY A 236 27.86 13.15 22.26
N LEU A 237 28.59 13.03 23.37
CA LEU A 237 28.34 13.79 24.61
C LEU A 237 29.34 14.93 24.74
N PRO A 238 28.94 16.09 25.30
CA PRO A 238 27.58 16.55 25.65
C PRO A 238 27.02 17.51 24.61
N PHE A 239 25.74 17.43 24.30
CA PHE A 239 25.05 18.57 23.73
C PHE A 239 24.80 19.56 24.90
N PRO A 240 25.25 20.82 24.83
CA PRO A 240 24.79 21.84 25.75
C PRO A 240 23.28 22.03 25.60
N HIS A 241 22.59 22.01 26.71
CA HIS A 241 21.15 22.27 26.79
C HIS A 241 20.78 23.68 26.38
#